data_24c36378cf09a284de8583c8a7ba642f
#
_entry.id   24c36378cf09a284de8583c8a7ba642f
#
_cell.length_a   1.000
_cell.length_b   1.000
_cell.length_c   1.000
_cell.angle_alpha   90.00
_cell.angle_beta   90.00
_cell.angle_gamma   90.00
#
_symmetry.space_group_name_H-M   'P 1'
#
loop_
_entity.id
_entity.type
_entity.pdbx_description
1 polymer ?
#
loop_
_entity_poly.entity_id
_entity_poly.type
_entity_poly.pdbx_seq_one_letter_code
_entity_poly.pdbx_strand_id
1 'polypeptide(L)'
;MAQPTQEQLKNLIELYQSNKLDEAETEAQNLLQQFPEDLTCLNILGIVLDGKGNTEEALKIYDKALQINENSAETHFNKGSILHRIGNNNEARISYEKAISLKADFLNAYFNLGLVCQNLQSYKKAIENYQKAIEIKSDFHEAIGAMGTAYQSQGELDEAIEHYKKALSIQPDARNYFNLAAGLRNKGSLDEAIENFEKSLSFNENNPEALTNLGDALWHKGKVKEGLERLNKAVEIDPDHPQSNYNLAVFLSDNNELDKALDHFQRSKIYDWQERSLYCLYKIEKFEDFKVELDSLIKNKKNDSPFLATLSSHHAINFKTKDNYNFCTSPLDFAAHMSIKELKDPDNSLLKELLKDIEKEEISKRTQSRLHNGTQSSGNLFKRPEGSFRTLSKLISSAIKDYYEKNKSKDKNSIFVKQFPKNVDFNSSWYVKMQSGGHLDSHIHEEGWVSGSVYLSIPKEKKENEGAIELSLHGDNYPKKHENFPTKTYNVEVGDVVFFPSSVFHRTIPFSSNEERICIAFDVKPEVV
;
A
#
# COMPACT_ATOMS: atom_id res chain seq x y z
N MET A 1 -50.48 -10.46 29.89
CA MET A 1 -50.90 -9.40 28.95
C MET A 1 -51.47 -10.06 27.71
N ALA A 2 -52.44 -9.44 27.05
CA ALA A 2 -52.90 -9.93 25.76
C ALA A 2 -51.76 -9.89 24.75
N GLN A 3 -51.69 -10.87 23.87
CA GLN A 3 -50.67 -10.94 22.80
C GLN A 3 -51.35 -11.03 21.45
N PRO A 4 -50.68 -10.61 20.35
CA PRO A 4 -51.19 -10.82 19.00
C PRO A 4 -51.42 -12.32 18.73
N THR A 5 -52.42 -12.62 17.91
CA THR A 5 -52.64 -14.00 17.48
C THR A 5 -51.53 -14.46 16.55
N GLN A 6 -51.29 -15.78 16.45
CA GLN A 6 -50.31 -16.33 15.53
C GLN A 6 -50.60 -15.93 14.07
N GLU A 7 -51.87 -15.80 13.69
CA GLU A 7 -52.30 -15.36 12.36
C GLU A 7 -51.90 -13.89 12.06
N GLN A 8 -52.09 -12.99 13.04
CA GLN A 8 -51.67 -11.58 12.94
C GLN A 8 -50.16 -11.44 12.81
N LEU A 9 -49.39 -12.16 13.62
CA LEU A 9 -47.91 -12.15 13.52
C LEU A 9 -47.44 -12.75 12.18
N LYS A 10 -48.08 -13.83 11.73
CA LYS A 10 -47.77 -14.43 10.44
C LYS A 10 -48.03 -13.44 9.28
N ASN A 11 -49.17 -12.77 9.27
CA ASN A 11 -49.48 -11.74 8.27
C ASN A 11 -48.43 -10.62 8.27
N LEU A 12 -48.04 -10.10 9.42
CA LEU A 12 -47.01 -9.09 9.57
C LEU A 12 -45.66 -9.56 9.00
N ILE A 13 -45.24 -10.78 9.28
CA ILE A 13 -44.01 -11.39 8.79
C ILE A 13 -44.09 -11.55 7.26
N GLU A 14 -45.22 -12.01 6.70
CA GLU A 14 -45.41 -12.18 5.26
C GLU A 14 -45.34 -10.84 4.51
N LEU A 15 -45.92 -9.77 5.07
CA LEU A 15 -45.82 -8.41 4.51
C LEU A 15 -44.36 -7.95 4.45
N TYR A 16 -43.62 -8.13 5.51
CA TYR A 16 -42.18 -7.82 5.56
C TYR A 16 -41.39 -8.66 4.55
N GLN A 17 -41.58 -9.98 4.54
CA GLN A 17 -40.86 -10.89 3.62
C GLN A 17 -41.18 -10.62 2.13
N SER A 18 -42.39 -10.12 1.85
CA SER A 18 -42.82 -9.73 0.52
C SER A 18 -42.34 -8.30 0.12
N ASN A 19 -41.47 -7.69 0.96
CA ASN A 19 -40.95 -6.31 0.78
C ASN A 19 -42.05 -5.21 0.68
N LYS A 20 -43.22 -5.46 1.27
CA LYS A 20 -44.33 -4.49 1.37
C LYS A 20 -44.16 -3.64 2.60
N LEU A 21 -43.12 -2.82 2.62
CA LEU A 21 -42.66 -2.11 3.82
C LEU A 21 -43.70 -1.14 4.39
N ASP A 22 -44.49 -0.43 3.56
CA ASP A 22 -45.52 0.50 4.02
C ASP A 22 -46.70 -0.24 4.68
N GLU A 23 -47.14 -1.37 4.10
CA GLU A 23 -48.18 -2.21 4.67
C GLU A 23 -47.71 -2.85 5.98
N ALA A 24 -46.44 -3.33 6.01
CA ALA A 24 -45.83 -3.93 7.21
C ALA A 24 -45.68 -2.91 8.35
N GLU A 25 -45.30 -1.68 8.06
CA GLU A 25 -45.23 -0.60 9.06
C GLU A 25 -46.61 -0.32 9.66
N THR A 26 -47.60 -0.13 8.79
CA THR A 26 -48.99 0.14 9.22
C THR A 26 -49.55 -0.98 10.08
N GLU A 27 -49.36 -2.23 9.70
CA GLU A 27 -49.81 -3.40 10.46
C GLU A 27 -49.07 -3.52 11.77
N ALA A 28 -47.74 -3.34 11.80
CA ALA A 28 -46.97 -3.34 13.05
C ALA A 28 -47.43 -2.27 14.00
N GLN A 29 -47.71 -1.04 13.55
CA GLN A 29 -48.19 0.05 14.34
C GLN A 29 -49.63 -0.24 14.91
N ASN A 30 -50.51 -0.80 14.08
CA ASN A 30 -51.86 -1.21 14.51
C ASN A 30 -51.82 -2.30 15.60
N LEU A 31 -50.94 -3.27 15.43
CA LEU A 31 -50.75 -4.30 16.46
C LEU A 31 -50.16 -3.72 17.73
N LEU A 32 -49.21 -2.80 17.64
CA LEU A 32 -48.60 -2.13 18.80
C LEU A 32 -49.55 -1.17 19.52
N GLN A 33 -50.61 -0.67 18.89
CA GLN A 33 -51.69 0.04 19.59
C GLN A 33 -52.47 -0.89 20.50
N GLN A 34 -52.65 -2.14 20.11
CA GLN A 34 -53.36 -3.16 20.90
C GLN A 34 -52.45 -3.90 21.87
N PHE A 35 -51.21 -4.12 21.47
CA PHE A 35 -50.18 -4.89 22.17
C PHE A 35 -48.87 -4.11 22.26
N PRO A 36 -48.79 -3.03 23.07
CA PRO A 36 -47.70 -2.04 23.03
C PRO A 36 -46.33 -2.58 23.46
N GLU A 37 -46.30 -3.77 24.11
CA GLU A 37 -45.09 -4.41 24.62
C GLU A 37 -44.70 -5.69 23.82
N ASP A 38 -45.38 -5.98 22.70
CA ASP A 38 -45.04 -7.15 21.90
C ASP A 38 -43.70 -6.98 21.19
N LEU A 39 -42.73 -7.82 21.59
CA LEU A 39 -41.35 -7.72 21.10
C LEU A 39 -41.24 -8.09 19.62
N THR A 40 -42.07 -9.01 19.13
CA THR A 40 -42.04 -9.41 17.71
C THR A 40 -42.46 -8.24 16.82
N CYS A 41 -43.58 -7.58 17.20
CA CYS A 41 -44.06 -6.39 16.49
C CYS A 41 -43.05 -5.24 16.55
N LEU A 42 -42.40 -4.97 17.69
CA LEU A 42 -41.37 -3.96 17.85
C LEU A 42 -40.14 -4.28 16.98
N ASN A 43 -39.65 -5.54 17.00
CA ASN A 43 -38.51 -5.93 16.21
C ASN A 43 -38.81 -5.80 14.68
N ILE A 44 -39.97 -6.24 14.22
CA ILE A 44 -40.34 -6.11 12.80
C ILE A 44 -40.50 -4.62 12.43
N LEU A 45 -41.15 -3.81 13.27
CA LEU A 45 -41.25 -2.37 13.03
C LEU A 45 -39.86 -1.71 12.91
N GLY A 46 -38.91 -2.08 13.80
CA GLY A 46 -37.54 -1.59 13.73
C GLY A 46 -36.85 -1.95 12.41
N ILE A 47 -36.98 -3.21 11.95
CA ILE A 47 -36.41 -3.66 10.67
C ILE A 47 -37.06 -2.92 9.50
N VAL A 48 -38.37 -2.74 9.50
CA VAL A 48 -39.14 -2.06 8.44
C VAL A 48 -38.76 -0.59 8.36
N LEU A 49 -38.68 0.12 9.49
CA LEU A 49 -38.26 1.52 9.55
C LEU A 49 -36.84 1.69 8.99
N ASP A 50 -35.94 0.79 9.36
CA ASP A 50 -34.58 0.82 8.84
C ASP A 50 -34.53 0.56 7.33
N GLY A 51 -35.31 -0.40 6.83
CA GLY A 51 -35.45 -0.67 5.40
C GLY A 51 -36.02 0.50 4.59
N LYS A 52 -36.77 1.40 5.22
CA LYS A 52 -37.28 2.66 4.65
C LYS A 52 -36.31 3.83 4.80
N GLY A 53 -35.15 3.63 5.42
CA GLY A 53 -34.14 4.66 5.68
C GLY A 53 -34.36 5.48 6.96
N ASN A 54 -35.38 5.16 7.77
CA ASN A 54 -35.70 5.83 9.04
C ASN A 54 -34.87 5.24 10.19
N THR A 55 -33.56 5.26 10.03
CA THR A 55 -32.59 4.55 10.91
C THR A 55 -32.64 5.02 12.37
N GLU A 56 -32.75 6.32 12.60
CA GLU A 56 -32.84 6.88 13.97
C GLU A 56 -34.10 6.40 14.71
N GLU A 57 -35.21 6.31 13.98
CA GLU A 57 -36.50 5.88 14.55
C GLU A 57 -36.46 4.37 14.82
N ALA A 58 -35.86 3.58 13.95
CA ALA A 58 -35.61 2.16 14.16
C ALA A 58 -34.79 1.90 15.44
N LEU A 59 -33.73 2.65 15.67
CA LEU A 59 -32.94 2.56 16.91
C LEU A 59 -33.76 2.88 18.16
N LYS A 60 -34.63 3.89 18.12
CA LYS A 60 -35.55 4.22 19.24
C LYS A 60 -36.53 3.08 19.51
N ILE A 61 -37.02 2.43 18.46
CA ILE A 61 -37.91 1.25 18.63
C ILE A 61 -37.16 0.09 19.27
N TYR A 62 -35.93 -0.19 18.89
CA TYR A 62 -35.12 -1.22 19.56
C TYR A 62 -34.80 -0.85 21.01
N ASP A 63 -34.51 0.42 21.31
CA ASP A 63 -34.31 0.86 22.70
C ASP A 63 -35.56 0.67 23.53
N LYS A 64 -36.76 0.97 22.98
CA LYS A 64 -38.03 0.67 23.63
C LYS A 64 -38.22 -0.84 23.86
N ALA A 65 -37.91 -1.67 22.85
CA ALA A 65 -38.01 -3.12 23.00
C ALA A 65 -37.07 -3.66 24.10
N LEU A 66 -35.85 -3.12 24.19
CA LEU A 66 -34.89 -3.49 25.23
C LEU A 66 -35.25 -2.97 26.63
N GLN A 67 -35.99 -1.87 26.76
CA GLN A 67 -36.56 -1.43 28.02
C GLN A 67 -37.64 -2.39 28.54
N ILE A 68 -38.38 -3.02 27.60
CA ILE A 68 -39.40 -4.03 27.95
C ILE A 68 -38.73 -5.37 28.30
N ASN A 69 -37.75 -5.79 27.51
CA ASN A 69 -36.98 -7.01 27.74
C ASN A 69 -35.52 -6.81 27.38
N GLU A 70 -34.66 -6.52 28.35
CA GLU A 70 -33.22 -6.35 28.19
C GLU A 70 -32.48 -7.64 27.76
N ASN A 71 -33.13 -8.80 27.89
CA ASN A 71 -32.57 -10.11 27.58
C ASN A 71 -33.06 -10.65 26.21
N SER A 72 -33.46 -9.79 25.29
CA SER A 72 -33.80 -10.19 23.93
C SER A 72 -32.54 -10.23 23.05
N ALA A 73 -32.02 -11.42 22.78
CA ALA A 73 -30.85 -11.62 21.93
C ALA A 73 -31.07 -11.08 20.49
N GLU A 74 -32.26 -11.32 19.95
CA GLU A 74 -32.65 -10.88 18.61
C GLU A 74 -32.70 -9.35 18.50
N THR A 75 -33.23 -8.67 19.53
CA THR A 75 -33.28 -7.19 19.55
C THR A 75 -31.88 -6.58 19.63
N HIS A 76 -31.00 -7.13 20.46
CA HIS A 76 -29.61 -6.70 20.51
C HIS A 76 -28.89 -6.94 19.16
N PHE A 77 -29.11 -8.09 18.52
CA PHE A 77 -28.56 -8.40 17.21
C PHE A 77 -29.05 -7.40 16.15
N ASN A 78 -30.35 -7.13 16.07
CA ASN A 78 -30.93 -6.19 15.10
C ASN A 78 -30.41 -4.77 15.31
N LYS A 79 -30.36 -4.31 16.56
CA LYS A 79 -29.76 -3.00 16.92
C LYS A 79 -28.28 -2.94 16.48
N GLY A 80 -27.51 -3.99 16.78
CA GLY A 80 -26.11 -4.11 16.38
C GLY A 80 -25.92 -4.04 14.86
N SER A 81 -26.84 -4.64 14.09
CA SER A 81 -26.79 -4.65 12.62
C SER A 81 -26.96 -3.24 12.02
N ILE A 82 -27.89 -2.46 12.56
CA ILE A 82 -28.06 -1.05 12.18
C ILE A 82 -26.81 -0.24 12.53
N LEU A 83 -26.34 -0.35 13.78
CA LEU A 83 -25.17 0.38 14.25
C LEU A 83 -23.93 0.07 13.42
N HIS A 84 -23.74 -1.19 13.04
CA HIS A 84 -22.64 -1.59 12.12
C HIS A 84 -22.78 -0.92 10.75
N ARG A 85 -23.97 -0.97 10.15
CA ARG A 85 -24.24 -0.38 8.83
C ARG A 85 -23.99 1.13 8.78
N ILE A 86 -24.31 1.88 9.88
CA ILE A 86 -24.03 3.32 9.96
C ILE A 86 -22.60 3.64 10.45
N GLY A 87 -21.73 2.64 10.58
CA GLY A 87 -20.33 2.81 10.96
C GLY A 87 -20.08 2.98 12.46
N ASN A 88 -21.12 2.90 13.32
CA ASN A 88 -20.94 2.96 14.77
C ASN A 88 -20.47 1.60 15.34
N ASN A 89 -19.24 1.23 14.94
CA ASN A 89 -18.69 -0.08 15.22
C ASN A 89 -18.51 -0.38 16.70
N ASN A 90 -18.27 0.62 17.56
CA ASN A 90 -18.10 0.38 19.00
C ASN A 90 -19.41 -0.05 19.66
N GLU A 91 -20.53 0.63 19.37
CA GLU A 91 -21.85 0.27 19.92
C GLU A 91 -22.39 -1.01 19.27
N ALA A 92 -22.11 -1.24 17.97
CA ALA A 92 -22.45 -2.49 17.29
C ALA A 92 -21.80 -3.69 17.99
N ARG A 93 -20.50 -3.58 18.34
CA ARG A 93 -19.77 -4.60 19.09
C ARG A 93 -20.46 -4.93 20.41
N ILE A 94 -20.79 -3.92 21.22
CA ILE A 94 -21.46 -4.11 22.50
C ILE A 94 -22.79 -4.83 22.32
N SER A 95 -23.56 -4.44 21.30
CA SER A 95 -24.87 -5.05 21.01
C SER A 95 -24.72 -6.52 20.59
N TYR A 96 -23.76 -6.87 19.72
CA TYR A 96 -23.52 -8.26 19.33
C TYR A 96 -22.94 -9.10 20.49
N GLU A 97 -22.02 -8.56 21.29
CA GLU A 97 -21.51 -9.24 22.48
C GLU A 97 -22.66 -9.59 23.47
N LYS A 98 -23.62 -8.66 23.65
CA LYS A 98 -24.80 -8.92 24.47
C LYS A 98 -25.70 -9.99 23.85
N ALA A 99 -25.95 -9.92 22.53
CA ALA A 99 -26.73 -10.95 21.82
C ALA A 99 -26.12 -12.35 22.00
N ILE A 100 -24.82 -12.50 21.87
CA ILE A 100 -24.08 -13.75 22.05
C ILE A 100 -24.14 -14.22 23.51
N SER A 101 -24.01 -13.31 24.47
CA SER A 101 -24.11 -13.66 25.90
C SER A 101 -25.48 -14.23 26.29
N LEU A 102 -26.52 -13.85 25.55
CA LEU A 102 -27.90 -14.31 25.77
C LEU A 102 -28.22 -15.59 24.96
N LYS A 103 -27.56 -15.76 23.81
CA LYS A 103 -27.74 -16.89 22.90
C LYS A 103 -26.39 -17.37 22.37
N ALA A 104 -25.81 -18.36 23.02
CA ALA A 104 -24.45 -18.83 22.79
C ALA A 104 -24.25 -19.52 21.42
N ASP A 105 -25.30 -19.88 20.71
CA ASP A 105 -25.29 -20.50 19.38
C ASP A 105 -25.76 -19.51 18.28
N PHE A 106 -25.64 -18.21 18.50
CA PHE A 106 -26.14 -17.20 17.58
C PHE A 106 -25.12 -16.98 16.43
N LEU A 107 -25.15 -17.85 15.44
CA LEU A 107 -24.27 -17.87 14.27
C LEU A 107 -24.02 -16.48 13.67
N ASN A 108 -25.11 -15.78 13.30
CA ASN A 108 -25.02 -14.48 12.62
C ASN A 108 -24.43 -13.39 13.52
N ALA A 109 -24.62 -13.47 14.84
CA ALA A 109 -24.05 -12.52 15.78
C ALA A 109 -22.53 -12.68 15.89
N TYR A 110 -22.02 -13.91 15.92
CA TYR A 110 -20.58 -14.15 15.87
C TYR A 110 -19.97 -13.67 14.55
N PHE A 111 -20.58 -13.97 13.41
CA PHE A 111 -20.08 -13.53 12.11
C PHE A 111 -20.02 -12.00 12.03
N ASN A 112 -21.12 -11.32 12.38
CA ASN A 112 -21.18 -9.86 12.33
C ASN A 112 -20.25 -9.19 13.36
N LEU A 113 -20.09 -9.80 14.55
CA LEU A 113 -19.09 -9.34 15.52
C LEU A 113 -17.67 -9.46 14.97
N GLY A 114 -17.38 -10.55 14.24
CA GLY A 114 -16.12 -10.70 13.51
C GLY A 114 -15.87 -9.57 12.51
N LEU A 115 -16.87 -9.22 11.69
CA LEU A 115 -16.79 -8.09 10.75
C LEU A 115 -16.55 -6.75 11.46
N VAL A 116 -17.28 -6.50 12.54
CA VAL A 116 -17.09 -5.29 13.37
C VAL A 116 -15.70 -5.24 13.99
N CYS A 117 -15.19 -6.35 14.51
CA CYS A 117 -13.83 -6.44 15.04
C CYS A 117 -12.78 -6.16 13.95
N GLN A 118 -13.02 -6.61 12.72
CA GLN A 118 -12.14 -6.35 11.58
C GLN A 118 -12.15 -4.86 11.19
N ASN A 119 -13.32 -4.21 11.16
CA ASN A 119 -13.43 -2.76 10.94
C ASN A 119 -12.72 -1.94 12.04
N LEU A 120 -12.69 -2.45 13.26
CA LEU A 120 -11.94 -1.88 14.40
C LEU A 120 -10.46 -2.31 14.41
N GLN A 121 -9.96 -2.95 13.36
CA GLN A 121 -8.58 -3.47 13.22
C GLN A 121 -8.18 -4.46 14.34
N SER A 122 -9.17 -5.04 15.03
CA SER A 122 -8.97 -6.04 16.08
C SER A 122 -8.96 -7.45 15.46
N TYR A 123 -8.03 -7.71 14.56
CA TYR A 123 -8.03 -8.91 13.71
C TYR A 123 -8.03 -10.23 14.49
N LYS A 124 -7.31 -10.32 15.62
CA LYS A 124 -7.34 -11.53 16.47
C LYS A 124 -8.75 -11.85 16.96
N LYS A 125 -9.46 -10.81 17.46
CA LYS A 125 -10.85 -11.00 17.90
C LYS A 125 -11.79 -11.32 16.73
N ALA A 126 -11.53 -10.76 15.55
CA ALA A 126 -12.29 -11.11 14.36
C ALA A 126 -12.14 -12.60 14.04
N ILE A 127 -10.91 -13.13 14.01
CA ILE A 127 -10.61 -14.55 13.78
C ILE A 127 -11.30 -15.44 14.82
N GLU A 128 -11.22 -15.10 16.12
CA GLU A 128 -11.89 -15.85 17.20
C GLU A 128 -13.41 -15.94 16.98
N ASN A 129 -14.04 -14.84 16.58
CA ASN A 129 -15.48 -14.81 16.33
C ASN A 129 -15.88 -15.57 15.06
N TYR A 130 -15.09 -15.45 13.96
CA TYR A 130 -15.32 -16.28 12.77
C TYR A 130 -15.14 -17.76 13.07
N GLN A 131 -14.15 -18.12 13.89
CA GLN A 131 -13.95 -19.50 14.32
C GLN A 131 -15.17 -20.03 15.09
N LYS A 132 -15.76 -19.21 15.97
CA LYS A 132 -17.00 -19.58 16.67
C LYS A 132 -18.18 -19.76 15.72
N ALA A 133 -18.32 -18.90 14.71
CA ALA A 133 -19.33 -19.08 13.67
C ALA A 133 -19.14 -20.41 12.90
N ILE A 134 -17.88 -20.75 12.55
CA ILE A 134 -17.52 -22.00 11.85
C ILE A 134 -17.73 -23.23 12.75
N GLU A 135 -17.52 -23.13 14.06
CA GLU A 135 -17.83 -24.20 15.02
C GLU A 135 -19.34 -24.50 15.07
N ILE A 136 -20.21 -23.48 14.94
CA ILE A 136 -21.67 -23.64 14.87
C ILE A 136 -22.10 -24.20 13.51
N LYS A 137 -21.50 -23.70 12.41
CA LYS A 137 -21.79 -24.13 11.05
C LYS A 137 -20.48 -24.31 10.27
N SER A 138 -20.01 -25.55 10.13
CA SER A 138 -18.70 -25.88 9.58
C SER A 138 -18.53 -25.57 8.09
N ASP A 139 -19.61 -25.42 7.34
CA ASP A 139 -19.68 -25.08 5.93
C ASP A 139 -20.05 -23.60 5.67
N PHE A 140 -19.86 -22.73 6.69
CA PHE A 140 -20.15 -21.31 6.57
C PHE A 140 -19.03 -20.60 5.79
N HIS A 141 -19.07 -20.71 4.47
CA HIS A 141 -18.03 -20.25 3.56
C HIS A 141 -17.75 -18.74 3.67
N GLU A 142 -18.77 -17.91 3.98
CA GLU A 142 -18.59 -16.47 4.20
C GLU A 142 -17.70 -16.18 5.39
N ALA A 143 -17.89 -16.91 6.51
CA ALA A 143 -17.05 -16.73 7.70
C ALA A 143 -15.62 -17.26 7.46
N ILE A 144 -15.48 -18.35 6.72
CA ILE A 144 -14.17 -18.91 6.33
C ILE A 144 -13.41 -17.90 5.46
N GLY A 145 -14.07 -17.33 4.44
CA GLY A 145 -13.46 -16.30 3.57
C GLY A 145 -13.11 -15.02 4.32
N ALA A 146 -14.01 -14.54 5.22
CA ALA A 146 -13.74 -13.38 6.06
C ALA A 146 -12.57 -13.60 7.04
N MET A 147 -12.41 -14.83 7.54
CA MET A 147 -11.25 -15.22 8.36
C MET A 147 -9.96 -15.13 7.54
N GLY A 148 -9.96 -15.55 6.27
CA GLY A 148 -8.85 -15.35 5.35
C GLY A 148 -8.49 -13.87 5.19
N THR A 149 -9.47 -12.98 5.05
CA THR A 149 -9.24 -11.53 4.97
C THR A 149 -8.62 -10.97 6.27
N ALA A 150 -9.02 -11.48 7.44
CA ALA A 150 -8.44 -11.08 8.71
C ALA A 150 -6.96 -11.53 8.84
N TYR A 151 -6.61 -12.75 8.40
CA TYR A 151 -5.23 -13.22 8.32
C TYR A 151 -4.39 -12.39 7.35
N GLN A 152 -4.91 -12.09 6.16
CA GLN A 152 -4.24 -11.22 5.19
C GLN A 152 -3.92 -9.83 5.78
N SER A 153 -4.85 -9.26 6.55
CA SER A 153 -4.66 -7.97 7.22
C SER A 153 -3.59 -8.01 8.34
N GLN A 154 -3.28 -9.20 8.87
CA GLN A 154 -2.15 -9.42 9.81
C GLN A 154 -0.83 -9.70 9.09
N GLY A 155 -0.84 -9.85 7.77
CA GLY A 155 0.33 -10.23 6.97
C GLY A 155 0.57 -11.75 6.90
N GLU A 156 -0.33 -12.56 7.44
CA GLU A 156 -0.28 -14.02 7.45
C GLU A 156 -0.88 -14.55 6.13
N LEU A 157 -0.09 -14.41 5.05
CA LEU A 157 -0.59 -14.66 3.68
C LEU A 157 -0.85 -16.13 3.39
N ASP A 158 -0.10 -17.05 3.98
CA ASP A 158 -0.28 -18.48 3.75
C ASP A 158 -1.60 -18.98 4.35
N GLU A 159 -1.89 -18.55 5.58
CA GLU A 159 -3.14 -18.83 6.26
C GLU A 159 -4.33 -18.21 5.53
N ALA A 160 -4.18 -16.99 5.05
CA ALA A 160 -5.21 -16.32 4.25
C ALA A 160 -5.56 -17.12 2.98
N ILE A 161 -4.54 -17.54 2.21
CA ILE A 161 -4.69 -18.32 0.99
C ILE A 161 -5.37 -19.66 1.28
N GLU A 162 -4.99 -20.35 2.38
CA GLU A 162 -5.63 -21.62 2.78
C GLU A 162 -7.13 -21.43 3.05
N HIS A 163 -7.50 -20.39 3.79
CA HIS A 163 -8.89 -20.11 4.11
C HIS A 163 -9.72 -19.73 2.89
N TYR A 164 -9.17 -18.92 1.96
CA TYR A 164 -9.87 -18.64 0.70
C TYR A 164 -10.09 -19.90 -0.16
N LYS A 165 -9.06 -20.75 -0.27
CA LYS A 165 -9.20 -22.05 -0.97
C LYS A 165 -10.27 -22.93 -0.31
N LYS A 166 -10.31 -22.97 1.02
CA LYS A 166 -11.34 -23.72 1.77
C LYS A 166 -12.73 -23.14 1.53
N ALA A 167 -12.93 -21.84 1.58
CA ALA A 167 -14.21 -21.20 1.30
C ALA A 167 -14.70 -21.54 -0.12
N LEU A 168 -13.82 -21.42 -1.12
CA LEU A 168 -14.09 -21.73 -2.53
C LEU A 168 -14.40 -23.21 -2.78
N SER A 169 -13.84 -24.13 -1.97
CA SER A 169 -14.16 -25.56 -2.07
C SER A 169 -15.57 -25.90 -1.59
N ILE A 170 -16.16 -25.04 -0.73
CA ILE A 170 -17.54 -25.16 -0.25
C ILE A 170 -18.47 -24.48 -1.24
N GLN A 171 -18.20 -23.22 -1.54
CA GLN A 171 -18.99 -22.45 -2.49
C GLN A 171 -18.10 -21.49 -3.29
N PRO A 172 -17.98 -21.68 -4.62
CA PRO A 172 -17.32 -20.72 -5.50
C PRO A 172 -18.08 -19.40 -5.55
N ASP A 173 -17.36 -18.28 -5.32
CA ASP A 173 -17.90 -16.93 -5.40
C ASP A 173 -16.84 -15.92 -5.86
N ALA A 174 -17.30 -14.80 -6.43
CA ALA A 174 -16.45 -13.76 -6.98
C ALA A 174 -15.49 -13.16 -5.95
N ARG A 175 -15.97 -12.93 -4.72
CA ARG A 175 -15.20 -12.27 -3.66
C ARG A 175 -14.02 -13.15 -3.20
N ASN A 176 -14.28 -14.42 -2.94
CA ASN A 176 -13.22 -15.33 -2.49
C ASN A 176 -12.20 -15.60 -3.60
N TYR A 177 -12.60 -15.69 -4.88
CA TYR A 177 -11.65 -15.71 -5.99
C TYR A 177 -10.80 -14.44 -6.07
N PHE A 178 -11.42 -13.27 -5.93
CA PHE A 178 -10.70 -11.99 -5.91
C PHE A 178 -9.70 -11.92 -4.75
N ASN A 179 -10.13 -12.27 -3.54
CA ASN A 179 -9.28 -12.24 -2.36
C ASN A 179 -8.11 -13.24 -2.44
N LEU A 180 -8.39 -14.45 -2.94
CA LEU A 180 -7.35 -15.44 -3.21
C LEU A 180 -6.32 -14.90 -4.21
N ALA A 181 -6.78 -14.30 -5.30
CA ALA A 181 -5.91 -13.71 -6.32
C ALA A 181 -5.04 -12.59 -5.74
N ALA A 182 -5.62 -11.70 -4.93
CA ALA A 182 -4.88 -10.62 -4.25
C ALA A 182 -3.83 -11.17 -3.28
N GLY A 183 -4.15 -12.19 -2.49
CA GLY A 183 -3.22 -12.89 -1.61
C GLY A 183 -2.06 -13.53 -2.38
N LEU A 184 -2.36 -14.24 -3.46
CA LEU A 184 -1.37 -14.89 -4.34
C LEU A 184 -0.45 -13.85 -5.02
N ARG A 185 -1.01 -12.72 -5.50
CA ARG A 185 -0.22 -11.62 -6.05
C ARG A 185 0.76 -11.07 -5.01
N ASN A 186 0.31 -10.82 -3.78
CA ASN A 186 1.16 -10.33 -2.70
C ASN A 186 2.26 -11.33 -2.33
N LYS A 187 2.01 -12.62 -2.51
CA LYS A 187 3.02 -13.70 -2.35
C LYS A 187 3.97 -13.81 -3.55
N GLY A 188 3.67 -13.16 -4.69
CA GLY A 188 4.46 -13.24 -5.92
C GLY A 188 4.05 -14.37 -6.87
N SER A 189 3.00 -15.15 -6.56
CA SER A 189 2.45 -16.21 -7.41
C SER A 189 1.56 -15.64 -8.52
N LEU A 190 2.16 -14.89 -9.45
CA LEU A 190 1.42 -14.09 -10.44
C LEU A 190 0.56 -14.94 -11.37
N ASP A 191 0.98 -16.14 -11.77
CA ASP A 191 0.19 -17.02 -12.65
C ASP A 191 -1.12 -17.45 -12.01
N GLU A 192 -1.04 -17.93 -10.79
CA GLU A 192 -2.23 -18.33 -10.03
C GLU A 192 -3.11 -17.12 -9.71
N ALA A 193 -2.51 -15.94 -9.43
CA ALA A 193 -3.27 -14.72 -9.20
C ALA A 193 -4.09 -14.32 -10.44
N ILE A 194 -3.48 -14.31 -11.62
CA ILE A 194 -4.15 -13.99 -12.89
C ILE A 194 -5.33 -14.94 -13.11
N GLU A 195 -5.12 -16.26 -12.98
CA GLU A 195 -6.20 -17.27 -13.15
C GLU A 195 -7.38 -17.01 -12.21
N ASN A 196 -7.10 -16.67 -10.94
CA ASN A 196 -8.17 -16.44 -9.96
C ASN A 196 -8.86 -15.08 -10.15
N PHE A 197 -8.16 -14.02 -10.61
CA PHE A 197 -8.84 -12.79 -11.03
C PHE A 197 -9.76 -13.03 -12.23
N GLU A 198 -9.36 -13.84 -13.21
CA GLU A 198 -10.20 -14.21 -14.35
C GLU A 198 -11.44 -15.00 -13.89
N LYS A 199 -11.28 -15.92 -12.94
CA LYS A 199 -12.43 -16.63 -12.32
C LYS A 199 -13.36 -15.66 -11.60
N SER A 200 -12.84 -14.70 -10.84
CA SER A 200 -13.66 -13.66 -10.20
C SER A 200 -14.47 -12.87 -11.24
N LEU A 201 -13.82 -12.46 -12.33
CA LEU A 201 -14.48 -11.75 -13.44
C LEU A 201 -15.50 -12.60 -14.19
N SER A 202 -15.43 -13.93 -14.16
CA SER A 202 -16.46 -14.79 -14.75
C SER A 202 -17.82 -14.69 -14.04
N PHE A 203 -17.85 -14.26 -12.78
CA PHE A 203 -19.09 -13.95 -12.04
C PHE A 203 -19.60 -12.52 -12.28
N ASN A 204 -18.68 -11.56 -12.52
CA ASN A 204 -19.01 -10.18 -12.84
C ASN A 204 -17.90 -9.58 -13.72
N GLU A 205 -18.09 -9.67 -15.04
CA GLU A 205 -17.11 -9.20 -16.04
C GLU A 205 -16.87 -7.68 -16.04
N ASN A 206 -17.78 -6.93 -15.42
CA ASN A 206 -17.75 -5.47 -15.34
C ASN A 206 -17.37 -4.96 -13.94
N ASN A 207 -16.54 -5.69 -13.22
CA ASN A 207 -15.99 -5.25 -11.94
C ASN A 207 -14.68 -4.45 -12.16
N PRO A 208 -14.69 -3.10 -11.99
CA PRO A 208 -13.50 -2.28 -12.23
C PRO A 208 -12.32 -2.64 -11.33
N GLU A 209 -12.59 -3.01 -10.07
CA GLU A 209 -11.55 -3.38 -9.10
C GLU A 209 -10.83 -4.67 -9.53
N ALA A 210 -11.59 -5.70 -9.94
CA ALA A 210 -11.02 -6.95 -10.40
C ALA A 210 -10.25 -6.78 -11.72
N LEU A 211 -10.76 -5.98 -12.67
CA LEU A 211 -10.07 -5.64 -13.91
C LEU A 211 -8.76 -4.88 -13.64
N THR A 212 -8.76 -3.94 -12.69
CA THR A 212 -7.58 -3.18 -12.31
C THR A 212 -6.49 -4.07 -11.73
N ASN A 213 -6.85 -4.96 -10.80
CA ASN A 213 -5.92 -5.88 -10.19
C ASN A 213 -5.39 -6.94 -11.17
N LEU A 214 -6.23 -7.41 -12.10
CA LEU A 214 -5.79 -8.28 -13.19
C LEU A 214 -4.82 -7.56 -14.12
N GLY A 215 -5.12 -6.30 -14.49
CA GLY A 215 -4.26 -5.48 -15.34
C GLY A 215 -2.88 -5.28 -14.72
N ASP A 216 -2.81 -4.97 -13.44
CA ASP A 216 -1.58 -4.84 -12.67
C ASP A 216 -0.78 -6.16 -12.60
N ALA A 217 -1.44 -7.28 -12.32
CA ALA A 217 -0.79 -8.59 -12.28
C ALA A 217 -0.22 -9.02 -13.64
N LEU A 218 -0.95 -8.75 -14.72
CA LEU A 218 -0.51 -9.00 -16.10
C LEU A 218 0.71 -8.14 -16.46
N TRP A 219 0.70 -6.87 -16.08
CA TRP A 219 1.84 -5.97 -16.30
C TRP A 219 3.08 -6.48 -15.58
N HIS A 220 2.98 -6.78 -14.28
CA HIS A 220 4.10 -7.33 -13.52
C HIS A 220 4.62 -8.67 -14.07
N LYS A 221 3.78 -9.42 -14.76
CA LYS A 221 4.20 -10.64 -15.48
C LYS A 221 4.87 -10.36 -16.84
N GLY A 222 4.93 -9.10 -17.29
CA GLY A 222 5.45 -8.70 -18.60
C GLY A 222 4.43 -8.81 -19.74
N LYS A 223 3.17 -9.14 -19.48
CA LYS A 223 2.06 -9.14 -20.43
C LYS A 223 1.45 -7.75 -20.57
N VAL A 224 2.31 -6.82 -20.95
CA VAL A 224 2.06 -5.37 -20.93
C VAL A 224 0.79 -4.98 -21.69
N LYS A 225 0.60 -5.51 -22.90
CA LYS A 225 -0.55 -5.18 -23.74
C LYS A 225 -1.87 -5.67 -23.15
N GLU A 226 -1.90 -6.91 -22.68
CA GLU A 226 -3.09 -7.50 -22.03
C GLU A 226 -3.44 -6.70 -20.76
N GLY A 227 -2.43 -6.31 -19.96
CA GLY A 227 -2.61 -5.49 -18.77
C GLY A 227 -3.25 -4.13 -19.08
N LEU A 228 -2.76 -3.45 -20.12
CA LEU A 228 -3.32 -2.17 -20.58
C LEU A 228 -4.80 -2.31 -21.02
N GLU A 229 -5.14 -3.37 -21.75
CA GLU A 229 -6.51 -3.63 -22.18
C GLU A 229 -7.46 -3.77 -20.98
N ARG A 230 -7.02 -4.44 -19.90
CA ARG A 230 -7.83 -4.57 -18.67
C ARG A 230 -8.00 -3.26 -17.92
N LEU A 231 -6.92 -2.46 -17.82
CA LEU A 231 -6.99 -1.14 -17.18
C LEU A 231 -7.90 -0.17 -17.94
N ASN A 232 -7.81 -0.14 -19.28
CA ASN A 232 -8.71 0.67 -20.10
C ASN A 232 -10.17 0.24 -19.92
N LYS A 233 -10.48 -1.07 -19.94
CA LYS A 233 -11.84 -1.56 -19.67
C LYS A 233 -12.34 -1.14 -18.29
N ALA A 234 -11.49 -1.16 -17.26
CA ALA A 234 -11.85 -0.72 -15.92
C ALA A 234 -12.26 0.77 -15.90
N VAL A 235 -11.49 1.64 -16.55
CA VAL A 235 -11.79 3.08 -16.66
C VAL A 235 -12.99 3.37 -17.56
N GLU A 236 -13.24 2.56 -18.60
CA GLU A 236 -14.46 2.68 -19.43
C GLU A 236 -15.72 2.36 -18.62
N ILE A 237 -15.67 1.40 -17.70
CA ILE A 237 -16.81 1.02 -16.84
C ILE A 237 -17.02 2.06 -15.74
N ASP A 238 -15.95 2.49 -15.09
CA ASP A 238 -15.98 3.52 -14.04
C ASP A 238 -14.87 4.56 -14.29
N PRO A 239 -15.21 5.66 -15.02
CA PRO A 239 -14.24 6.70 -15.36
C PRO A 239 -13.63 7.43 -14.18
N ASP A 240 -14.27 7.41 -13.03
CA ASP A 240 -13.80 8.07 -11.81
C ASP A 240 -13.20 7.08 -10.79
N HIS A 241 -13.05 5.78 -11.14
CA HIS A 241 -12.47 4.81 -10.25
C HIS A 241 -11.00 5.15 -9.92
N PRO A 242 -10.68 5.50 -8.67
CA PRO A 242 -9.39 6.10 -8.32
C PRO A 242 -8.19 5.19 -8.66
N GLN A 243 -8.26 3.92 -8.27
CA GLN A 243 -7.15 2.97 -8.46
C GLN A 243 -6.92 2.62 -9.94
N SER A 244 -8.01 2.48 -10.73
CA SER A 244 -7.89 2.22 -12.18
C SER A 244 -7.20 3.37 -12.89
N ASN A 245 -7.61 4.61 -12.58
CA ASN A 245 -6.99 5.80 -13.14
C ASN A 245 -5.51 5.91 -12.73
N TYR A 246 -5.19 5.66 -11.45
CA TYR A 246 -3.79 5.73 -11.00
C TYR A 246 -2.92 4.69 -11.71
N ASN A 247 -3.34 3.42 -11.75
CA ASN A 247 -2.56 2.36 -12.39
C ASN A 247 -2.41 2.58 -13.89
N LEU A 248 -3.47 3.05 -14.56
CA LEU A 248 -3.41 3.41 -15.99
C LEU A 248 -2.45 4.58 -16.23
N ALA A 249 -2.47 5.60 -15.36
CA ALA A 249 -1.58 6.75 -15.46
C ALA A 249 -0.10 6.34 -15.29
N VAL A 250 0.22 5.48 -14.31
CA VAL A 250 1.57 4.94 -14.12
C VAL A 250 2.02 4.20 -15.38
N PHE A 251 1.16 3.32 -15.91
CA PHE A 251 1.43 2.58 -17.14
C PHE A 251 1.70 3.50 -18.33
N LEU A 252 0.86 4.50 -18.55
CA LEU A 252 1.01 5.48 -19.63
C LEU A 252 2.30 6.31 -19.47
N SER A 253 2.62 6.68 -18.22
CA SER A 253 3.85 7.40 -17.89
C SER A 253 5.10 6.60 -18.22
N ASP A 254 5.13 5.30 -17.88
CA ASP A 254 6.25 4.40 -18.20
C ASP A 254 6.42 4.20 -19.71
N ASN A 255 5.33 4.30 -20.46
CA ASN A 255 5.35 4.26 -21.94
C ASN A 255 5.52 5.64 -22.59
N ASN A 256 5.85 6.68 -21.81
CA ASN A 256 6.05 8.05 -22.27
C ASN A 256 4.82 8.71 -22.92
N GLU A 257 3.60 8.22 -22.60
CA GLU A 257 2.33 8.82 -23.00
C GLU A 257 1.86 9.85 -21.97
N LEU A 258 2.71 10.84 -21.69
CA LEU A 258 2.63 11.72 -20.52
C LEU A 258 1.40 12.64 -20.50
N ASP A 259 0.90 13.09 -21.66
CA ASP A 259 -0.33 13.91 -21.71
C ASP A 259 -1.55 13.12 -21.24
N LYS A 260 -1.67 11.84 -21.64
CA LYS A 260 -2.74 10.96 -21.16
C LYS A 260 -2.55 10.59 -19.69
N ALA A 261 -1.30 10.29 -19.29
CA ALA A 261 -0.99 9.99 -17.89
C ALA A 261 -1.42 11.13 -16.96
N LEU A 262 -1.17 12.38 -17.37
CA LEU A 262 -1.56 13.58 -16.61
C LEU A 262 -3.07 13.60 -16.32
N ASP A 263 -3.92 13.39 -17.33
CA ASP A 263 -5.37 13.38 -17.16
C ASP A 263 -5.83 12.30 -16.16
N HIS A 264 -5.27 11.09 -16.29
CA HIS A 264 -5.60 9.99 -15.39
C HIS A 264 -5.06 10.18 -13.96
N PHE A 265 -3.86 10.74 -13.78
CA PHE A 265 -3.38 11.10 -12.44
C PHE A 265 -4.32 12.11 -11.76
N GLN A 266 -4.73 13.16 -12.48
CA GLN A 266 -5.65 14.18 -11.97
C GLN A 266 -7.04 13.63 -11.61
N ARG A 267 -7.52 12.60 -12.31
CA ARG A 267 -8.77 11.90 -11.97
C ARG A 267 -8.62 10.99 -10.76
N SER A 268 -7.47 10.34 -10.59
CA SER A 268 -7.25 9.35 -9.52
C SER A 268 -7.37 9.95 -8.12
N LYS A 269 -6.76 11.09 -7.86
CA LYS A 269 -6.71 11.82 -6.58
C LYS A 269 -6.24 10.99 -5.38
N ILE A 270 -5.47 9.93 -5.62
CA ILE A 270 -4.92 9.05 -4.59
C ILE A 270 -3.38 9.05 -4.64
N TYR A 271 -2.77 8.63 -3.54
CA TYR A 271 -1.31 8.55 -3.37
C TYR A 271 -0.60 9.89 -3.68
N ASP A 272 0.43 9.84 -4.51
CA ASP A 272 1.29 10.95 -4.94
C ASP A 272 0.84 11.56 -6.30
N TRP A 273 -0.46 11.48 -6.62
CA TRP A 273 -0.99 11.93 -7.92
C TRP A 273 -0.59 13.37 -8.29
N GLN A 274 -0.44 14.26 -7.30
CA GLN A 274 -0.06 15.64 -7.56
C GLN A 274 1.39 15.76 -8.01
N GLU A 275 2.29 15.04 -7.34
CA GLU A 275 3.70 14.96 -7.72
C GLU A 275 3.87 14.30 -9.09
N ARG A 276 3.10 13.24 -9.38
CA ARG A 276 3.06 12.58 -10.69
C ARG A 276 2.50 13.49 -11.78
N SER A 277 1.47 14.27 -11.48
CA SER A 277 0.94 15.28 -12.40
C SER A 277 2.00 16.36 -12.71
N LEU A 278 2.70 16.85 -11.69
CA LEU A 278 3.81 17.79 -11.86
C LEU A 278 4.94 17.18 -12.70
N TYR A 279 5.28 15.90 -12.49
CA TYR A 279 6.27 15.19 -13.31
C TYR A 279 5.84 15.18 -14.80
N CYS A 280 4.58 14.81 -15.07
CA CYS A 280 4.06 14.82 -16.44
C CYS A 280 4.14 16.23 -17.05
N LEU A 281 3.63 17.26 -16.39
CA LEU A 281 3.68 18.65 -16.85
C LEU A 281 5.13 19.09 -17.16
N TYR A 282 6.06 18.73 -16.28
CA TYR A 282 7.47 19.08 -16.46
C TYR A 282 8.08 18.39 -17.67
N LYS A 283 7.85 17.10 -17.84
CA LYS A 283 8.41 16.28 -18.93
C LYS A 283 7.85 16.67 -20.31
N ILE A 284 6.58 17.12 -20.38
CA ILE A 284 5.97 17.62 -21.62
C ILE A 284 6.21 19.13 -21.84
N GLU A 285 7.10 19.73 -21.08
CA GLU A 285 7.52 21.13 -21.15
C GLU A 285 6.40 22.18 -20.92
N LYS A 286 5.29 21.82 -20.26
CA LYS A 286 4.27 22.77 -19.82
C LYS A 286 4.72 23.51 -18.55
N PHE A 287 5.79 24.27 -18.65
CA PHE A 287 6.49 24.84 -17.50
C PHE A 287 5.71 25.91 -16.74
N GLU A 288 4.83 26.65 -17.41
CA GLU A 288 3.98 27.65 -16.74
C GLU A 288 2.93 26.96 -15.86
N ASP A 289 2.24 25.93 -16.40
CA ASP A 289 1.26 25.14 -15.64
C ASP A 289 1.95 24.41 -14.47
N PHE A 290 3.12 23.79 -14.74
CA PHE A 290 3.95 23.18 -13.72
C PHE A 290 4.26 24.15 -12.58
N LYS A 291 4.68 25.39 -12.90
CA LYS A 291 5.05 26.37 -11.89
C LYS A 291 3.85 26.78 -11.03
N VAL A 292 2.70 27.02 -11.64
CA VAL A 292 1.46 27.41 -10.93
C VAL A 292 1.04 26.29 -9.96
N GLU A 293 1.02 25.04 -10.43
CA GLU A 293 0.64 23.90 -9.59
C GLU A 293 1.68 23.62 -8.49
N LEU A 294 2.98 23.72 -8.80
CA LEU A 294 4.06 23.58 -7.82
C LEU A 294 3.95 24.63 -6.70
N ASP A 295 3.78 25.90 -7.05
CA ASP A 295 3.65 26.99 -6.06
C ASP A 295 2.38 26.80 -5.18
N SER A 296 1.29 26.28 -5.75
CA SER A 296 0.08 25.93 -5.01
C SER A 296 0.32 24.75 -4.05
N LEU A 297 0.99 23.71 -4.51
CA LEU A 297 1.28 22.53 -3.70
C LEU A 297 2.20 22.84 -2.52
N ILE A 298 3.26 23.62 -2.74
CA ILE A 298 4.20 24.06 -1.69
C ILE A 298 3.48 24.83 -0.58
N LYS A 299 2.47 25.62 -0.90
CA LYS A 299 1.69 26.38 0.10
C LYS A 299 0.80 25.52 0.97
N ASN A 300 0.29 24.41 0.42
CA ASN A 300 -0.81 23.65 1.01
C ASN A 300 -0.41 22.30 1.62
N LYS A 301 0.78 21.78 1.33
CA LYS A 301 1.26 20.46 1.80
C LYS A 301 2.40 20.55 2.81
N LYS A 302 2.52 19.53 3.66
CA LYS A 302 3.76 19.24 4.38
C LYS A 302 4.86 18.92 3.36
N ASN A 303 5.96 19.63 3.45
CA ASN A 303 7.07 19.57 2.51
C ASN A 303 8.02 18.40 2.87
N ASP A 304 7.66 17.16 2.51
CA ASP A 304 8.40 15.95 2.87
C ASP A 304 8.64 14.97 1.71
N SER A 305 8.44 15.43 0.46
CA SER A 305 8.61 14.60 -0.72
C SER A 305 9.96 14.82 -1.40
N PRO A 306 10.88 13.84 -1.41
CA PRO A 306 12.12 13.89 -2.19
C PRO A 306 11.88 14.00 -3.70
N PHE A 307 10.80 13.37 -4.20
CA PHE A 307 10.42 13.46 -5.61
C PHE A 307 10.06 14.91 -6.01
N LEU A 308 9.22 15.57 -5.20
CA LEU A 308 8.90 16.99 -5.42
C LEU A 308 10.15 17.88 -5.31
N ALA A 309 11.07 17.55 -4.40
CA ALA A 309 12.33 18.27 -4.26
C ALA A 309 13.18 18.20 -5.53
N THR A 310 13.22 17.03 -6.18
CA THR A 310 13.93 16.87 -7.46
C THR A 310 13.33 17.74 -8.55
N LEU A 311 11.99 17.72 -8.69
CA LEU A 311 11.27 18.53 -9.68
C LEU A 311 11.48 20.03 -9.45
N SER A 312 11.36 20.49 -8.21
CA SER A 312 11.49 21.88 -7.82
C SER A 312 12.92 22.39 -8.03
N SER A 313 13.93 21.65 -7.56
CA SER A 313 15.33 22.03 -7.71
C SER A 313 15.80 22.01 -9.16
N HIS A 314 15.39 21.00 -9.95
CA HIS A 314 15.70 20.93 -11.37
C HIS A 314 15.08 22.11 -12.14
N HIS A 315 13.82 22.46 -11.85
CA HIS A 315 13.17 23.63 -12.45
C HIS A 315 13.91 24.91 -12.08
N ALA A 316 14.24 25.09 -10.79
CA ALA A 316 14.94 26.30 -10.32
C ALA A 316 16.30 26.49 -11.03
N ILE A 317 17.07 25.41 -11.20
CA ILE A 317 18.33 25.43 -11.94
C ILE A 317 18.08 25.73 -13.43
N ASN A 318 17.14 25.04 -14.04
CA ASN A 318 16.83 25.12 -15.47
C ASN A 318 16.42 26.53 -15.92
N PHE A 319 15.70 27.25 -15.05
CA PHE A 319 15.23 28.62 -15.30
C PHE A 319 16.00 29.70 -14.53
N LYS A 320 17.06 29.34 -13.82
CA LYS A 320 17.87 30.25 -12.99
C LYS A 320 17.02 31.04 -11.98
N THR A 321 16.06 30.36 -11.37
CA THR A 321 15.15 30.92 -10.34
C THR A 321 15.50 30.36 -8.96
N LYS A 322 14.85 30.90 -7.92
CA LYS A 322 14.99 30.37 -6.56
C LYS A 322 14.15 29.11 -6.41
N ASP A 323 14.72 28.08 -5.80
CA ASP A 323 13.94 26.93 -5.31
C ASP A 323 13.16 27.31 -4.05
N ASN A 324 11.83 27.39 -4.17
CA ASN A 324 10.95 27.77 -3.07
C ASN A 324 10.54 26.58 -2.18
N TYR A 325 10.78 25.35 -2.63
CA TYR A 325 10.43 24.16 -1.86
C TYR A 325 11.33 23.99 -0.63
N ASN A 326 12.61 24.42 -0.75
CA ASN A 326 13.61 24.40 0.32
C ASN A 326 13.76 23.02 1.01
N PHE A 327 13.64 21.96 0.26
CA PHE A 327 13.92 20.61 0.77
C PHE A 327 15.39 20.49 1.16
N CYS A 328 16.28 20.80 0.22
CA CYS A 328 17.73 20.82 0.40
C CYS A 328 18.33 21.78 -0.64
N THR A 329 18.75 22.99 -0.23
CA THR A 329 19.16 24.07 -1.17
C THR A 329 20.39 23.74 -2.00
N SER A 330 21.31 22.95 -1.48
CA SER A 330 22.54 22.51 -2.17
C SER A 330 22.73 21.01 -1.97
N PRO A 331 21.91 20.15 -2.60
CA PRO A 331 21.87 18.72 -2.25
C PRO A 331 23.21 18.00 -2.52
N LEU A 332 24.02 18.44 -3.48
CA LEU A 332 25.34 17.84 -3.73
C LEU A 332 26.37 18.17 -2.63
N ASP A 333 26.17 19.22 -1.83
CA ASP A 333 27.02 19.53 -0.68
C ASP A 333 26.77 18.55 0.47
N PHE A 334 25.60 17.91 0.49
CA PHE A 334 25.26 16.85 1.43
C PHE A 334 25.75 15.47 0.97
N ALA A 335 26.28 15.33 -0.23
CA ALA A 335 26.88 14.09 -0.66
C ALA A 335 28.20 13.84 0.08
N ALA A 336 28.33 12.66 0.67
CA ALA A 336 29.50 12.28 1.47
C ALA A 336 30.04 10.91 1.05
N HIS A 337 31.38 10.84 0.90
CA HIS A 337 32.11 9.62 0.69
C HIS A 337 32.79 9.26 2.02
N MET A 338 32.49 8.07 2.52
CA MET A 338 32.98 7.55 3.79
C MET A 338 33.48 6.10 3.61
N SER A 339 34.09 5.52 4.63
CA SER A 339 34.59 4.15 4.60
C SER A 339 34.10 3.37 5.82
N ILE A 340 33.73 2.12 5.62
CA ILE A 340 33.42 1.15 6.66
C ILE A 340 34.69 0.33 6.90
N LYS A 341 35.36 0.57 8.02
CA LYS A 341 36.67 0.00 8.34
C LYS A 341 36.65 -1.53 8.34
N GLU A 342 35.60 -2.12 8.86
CA GLU A 342 35.39 -3.56 8.95
C GLU A 342 35.38 -4.26 7.58
N LEU A 343 34.98 -3.54 6.52
CA LEU A 343 35.03 -4.09 5.16
C LEU A 343 36.40 -3.92 4.49
N LYS A 344 37.23 -3.01 4.97
CA LYS A 344 38.59 -2.79 4.47
C LYS A 344 39.66 -3.62 5.23
N ASP A 345 39.30 -4.16 6.39
CA ASP A 345 40.17 -4.98 7.21
C ASP A 345 40.26 -6.41 6.63
N PRO A 346 41.43 -6.84 6.14
CA PRO A 346 41.62 -8.17 5.56
C PRO A 346 41.42 -9.32 6.56
N ASP A 347 41.58 -9.04 7.87
CA ASP A 347 41.39 -10.00 8.95
C ASP A 347 39.92 -10.15 9.37
N ASN A 348 39.04 -9.25 8.91
CA ASN A 348 37.61 -9.29 9.20
C ASN A 348 36.87 -10.16 8.18
N SER A 349 36.05 -11.10 8.66
CA SER A 349 35.28 -12.01 7.80
C SER A 349 34.07 -11.41 7.11
N LEU A 350 33.62 -10.21 7.55
CA LEU A 350 32.33 -9.64 7.14
C LEU A 350 32.18 -9.51 5.62
N LEU A 351 33.20 -9.03 4.91
CA LEU A 351 33.17 -8.91 3.46
C LEU A 351 32.95 -10.27 2.77
N LYS A 352 33.67 -11.30 3.22
CA LYS A 352 33.54 -12.65 2.67
C LYS A 352 32.18 -13.27 2.96
N GLU A 353 31.64 -13.02 4.15
CA GLU A 353 30.31 -13.47 4.55
C GLU A 353 29.20 -12.78 3.71
N LEU A 354 29.29 -11.46 3.50
CA LEU A 354 28.36 -10.71 2.66
C LEU A 354 28.37 -11.23 1.21
N LEU A 355 29.56 -11.39 0.61
CA LEU A 355 29.69 -11.92 -0.75
C LEU A 355 29.13 -13.33 -0.88
N LYS A 356 29.27 -14.17 0.15
CA LYS A 356 28.66 -15.50 0.20
C LYS A 356 27.14 -15.44 0.36
N ASP A 357 26.64 -14.55 1.23
CA ASP A 357 25.21 -14.49 1.56
C ASP A 357 24.38 -13.92 0.41
N ILE A 358 24.93 -13.00 -0.42
CA ILE A 358 24.23 -12.49 -1.62
C ILE A 358 24.05 -13.52 -2.73
N GLU A 359 24.81 -14.63 -2.73
CA GLU A 359 24.70 -15.70 -3.72
C GLU A 359 23.66 -16.78 -3.33
N LYS A 360 22.99 -16.66 -2.18
CA LYS A 360 21.97 -17.61 -1.75
C LYS A 360 20.75 -17.58 -2.70
N GLU A 361 20.25 -18.74 -3.05
CA GLU A 361 19.11 -18.92 -3.95
C GLU A 361 17.81 -18.29 -3.43
N GLU A 362 17.67 -18.19 -2.10
CA GLU A 362 16.49 -17.57 -1.46
C GLU A 362 16.42 -16.05 -1.66
N ILE A 363 17.45 -15.43 -2.22
CA ILE A 363 17.43 -14.02 -2.60
C ILE A 363 16.92 -13.90 -4.04
N SER A 364 15.64 -13.60 -4.18
CA SER A 364 15.01 -13.43 -5.48
C SER A 364 15.68 -12.31 -6.30
N LYS A 365 15.92 -12.58 -7.58
CA LYS A 365 16.47 -11.59 -8.52
C LYS A 365 15.33 -10.79 -9.15
N ARG A 366 15.57 -9.50 -9.37
CA ARG A 366 14.66 -8.59 -10.05
C ARG A 366 15.32 -8.03 -11.31
N THR A 367 14.58 -7.99 -12.41
CA THR A 367 14.96 -7.21 -13.58
C THR A 367 14.55 -5.75 -13.39
N GLN A 368 15.40 -4.84 -13.85
CA GLN A 368 15.14 -3.40 -13.83
C GLN A 368 15.57 -2.81 -15.16
N SER A 369 14.69 -2.03 -15.80
CA SER A 369 14.92 -1.45 -17.12
C SER A 369 16.12 -0.49 -17.19
N ARG A 370 16.47 0.12 -16.05
CA ARG A 370 17.59 1.07 -15.93
C ARG A 370 18.95 0.39 -15.66
N LEU A 371 18.96 -0.90 -15.36
CA LEU A 371 20.17 -1.67 -15.07
C LEU A 371 20.60 -2.45 -16.30
N HIS A 372 21.78 -2.12 -16.81
CA HIS A 372 22.38 -2.74 -18.00
C HIS A 372 23.52 -3.66 -17.59
N ASN A 373 23.61 -4.83 -18.22
CA ASN A 373 24.62 -5.86 -17.97
C ASN A 373 24.81 -6.16 -16.46
N GLY A 374 23.69 -6.31 -15.76
CA GLY A 374 23.71 -6.57 -14.32
C GLY A 374 22.46 -7.26 -13.82
N THR A 375 22.50 -7.61 -12.55
CA THR A 375 21.37 -8.18 -11.78
C THR A 375 21.24 -7.45 -10.45
N GLN A 376 20.03 -7.37 -9.92
CA GLN A 376 19.77 -6.88 -8.57
C GLN A 376 18.85 -7.82 -7.81
N SER A 377 18.91 -7.77 -6.48
CA SER A 377 17.95 -8.48 -5.65
C SER A 377 16.63 -7.72 -5.51
N SER A 378 15.58 -8.45 -5.21
CA SER A 378 14.32 -7.91 -4.70
C SER A 378 14.29 -7.93 -3.17
N GLY A 379 13.34 -7.20 -2.57
CA GLY A 379 13.13 -7.17 -1.14
C GLY A 379 14.10 -6.28 -0.37
N ASN A 380 14.15 -6.46 0.96
CA ASN A 380 15.00 -5.69 1.86
C ASN A 380 16.03 -6.60 2.52
N LEU A 381 17.28 -6.53 2.08
CA LEU A 381 18.38 -7.37 2.58
C LEU A 381 18.62 -7.18 4.08
N PHE A 382 18.48 -5.95 4.60
CA PHE A 382 18.73 -5.68 6.02
C PHE A 382 17.65 -6.21 6.97
N LYS A 383 16.51 -6.65 6.44
CA LYS A 383 15.45 -7.36 7.18
C LYS A 383 15.60 -8.89 7.15
N ARG A 384 16.55 -9.41 6.41
CA ARG A 384 16.81 -10.85 6.32
C ARG A 384 17.48 -11.41 7.59
N PRO A 385 17.38 -12.74 7.83
CA PRO A 385 17.91 -13.37 9.05
C PRO A 385 19.43 -13.48 9.11
N GLU A 386 20.14 -13.34 7.98
CA GLU A 386 21.60 -13.51 7.91
C GLU A 386 22.36 -12.50 8.79
N GLY A 387 23.34 -13.00 9.53
CA GLY A 387 24.11 -12.20 10.48
C GLY A 387 24.94 -11.09 9.82
N SER A 388 25.46 -11.36 8.60
CA SER A 388 26.26 -10.41 7.82
C SER A 388 25.47 -9.17 7.45
N PHE A 389 24.22 -9.31 6.97
CA PHE A 389 23.35 -8.16 6.63
C PHE A 389 22.97 -7.36 7.87
N ARG A 390 22.69 -8.02 9.00
CA ARG A 390 22.42 -7.34 10.28
C ARG A 390 23.64 -6.57 10.80
N THR A 391 24.84 -7.13 10.64
CA THR A 391 26.09 -6.46 11.03
C THR A 391 26.32 -5.25 10.15
N LEU A 392 26.20 -5.41 8.83
CA LEU A 392 26.34 -4.30 7.89
C LEU A 392 25.33 -3.17 8.15
N SER A 393 24.07 -3.50 8.39
CA SER A 393 23.03 -2.50 8.68
C SER A 393 23.33 -1.65 9.92
N LYS A 394 23.92 -2.27 10.98
CA LYS A 394 24.35 -1.55 12.18
C LYS A 394 25.53 -0.62 11.90
N LEU A 395 26.51 -1.07 11.12
CA LEU A 395 27.65 -0.24 10.72
C LEU A 395 27.22 0.95 9.88
N ILE A 396 26.33 0.74 8.90
CA ILE A 396 25.76 1.81 8.09
C ILE A 396 24.94 2.75 8.97
N SER A 397 24.15 2.25 9.92
CA SER A 397 23.38 3.10 10.85
C SER A 397 24.30 4.00 11.69
N SER A 398 25.46 3.51 12.11
CA SER A 398 26.47 4.32 12.80
C SER A 398 27.06 5.38 11.86
N ALA A 399 27.42 4.99 10.63
CA ALA A 399 27.96 5.91 9.63
C ALA A 399 26.95 7.01 9.22
N ILE A 400 25.65 6.71 9.18
CA ILE A 400 24.58 7.70 8.93
C ILE A 400 24.50 8.73 10.07
N LYS A 401 24.68 8.32 11.33
CA LYS A 401 24.75 9.26 12.45
C LYS A 401 25.93 10.20 12.33
N ASP A 402 27.11 9.68 12.00
CA ASP A 402 28.30 10.49 11.75
C ASP A 402 28.12 11.43 10.55
N TYR A 403 27.47 10.95 9.50
CA TYR A 403 27.09 11.73 8.34
C TYR A 403 26.18 12.91 8.74
N TYR A 404 25.16 12.67 9.54
CA TYR A 404 24.26 13.71 10.04
C TYR A 404 25.02 14.76 10.87
N GLU A 405 25.79 14.33 11.85
CA GLU A 405 26.56 15.21 12.72
C GLU A 405 27.48 16.17 11.93
N LYS A 406 28.12 15.66 10.87
CA LYS A 406 28.97 16.45 9.98
C LYS A 406 28.21 17.46 9.10
N ASN A 407 26.95 17.17 8.80
CA ASN A 407 26.19 17.94 7.79
C ASN A 407 25.06 18.81 8.38
N LYS A 408 24.57 18.54 9.59
CA LYS A 408 23.44 19.25 10.22
C LYS A 408 23.60 20.78 10.34
N SER A 409 24.82 21.29 10.29
CA SER A 409 25.10 22.72 10.34
C SER A 409 25.07 23.42 8.99
N LYS A 410 25.12 22.70 7.87
CA LYS A 410 25.23 23.27 6.53
C LYS A 410 23.98 24.02 6.09
N ASP A 411 22.80 23.48 6.41
CA ASP A 411 21.52 24.10 6.07
C ASP A 411 20.45 23.75 7.13
N LYS A 412 20.56 24.38 8.29
CA LYS A 412 19.66 24.13 9.45
C LYS A 412 18.18 24.40 9.17
N ASN A 413 17.89 25.17 8.13
CA ASN A 413 16.52 25.53 7.77
C ASN A 413 15.89 24.60 6.74
N SER A 414 16.69 23.77 6.07
CA SER A 414 16.19 22.81 5.10
C SER A 414 15.30 21.75 5.76
N ILE A 415 14.33 21.28 5.01
CA ILE A 415 13.44 20.20 5.42
C ILE A 415 14.27 18.93 5.63
N PHE A 416 15.22 18.65 4.74
CA PHE A 416 16.12 17.50 4.80
C PHE A 416 16.82 17.38 6.15
N VAL A 417 17.34 18.50 6.70
CA VAL A 417 18.04 18.49 7.99
C VAL A 417 17.06 18.42 9.18
N LYS A 418 15.94 19.16 9.11
CA LYS A 418 14.95 19.20 10.21
C LYS A 418 14.27 17.87 10.46
N GLN A 419 14.01 17.11 9.39
CA GLN A 419 13.32 15.80 9.46
C GLN A 419 14.30 14.63 9.26
N PHE A 420 15.60 14.87 9.49
CA PHE A 420 16.58 13.79 9.37
C PHE A 420 16.28 12.68 10.40
N PRO A 421 16.30 11.41 10.00
CA PRO A 421 15.95 10.31 10.89
C PRO A 421 16.89 10.20 12.08
N LYS A 422 16.36 10.29 13.29
CA LYS A 422 17.11 10.06 14.55
C LYS A 422 17.35 8.57 14.76
N ASN A 423 16.34 7.76 14.40
CA ASN A 423 16.45 6.31 14.33
C ASN A 423 16.55 5.88 12.87
N VAL A 424 17.58 5.13 12.54
CA VAL A 424 17.78 4.68 11.17
C VAL A 424 16.88 3.45 10.91
N ASP A 425 15.83 3.65 10.12
CA ASP A 425 15.00 2.57 9.58
C ASP A 425 15.21 2.47 8.07
N PHE A 426 15.69 1.31 7.63
CA PHE A 426 15.91 1.04 6.22
C PHE A 426 14.59 0.68 5.54
N ASN A 427 14.14 1.59 4.71
CA ASN A 427 12.99 1.42 3.83
C ASN A 427 13.17 0.23 2.89
N SER A 428 14.32 0.22 2.24
CA SER A 428 14.73 -0.75 1.24
C SER A 428 16.23 -0.98 1.31
N SER A 429 16.66 -2.15 0.89
CA SER A 429 18.07 -2.47 0.64
C SER A 429 18.18 -3.65 -0.31
N TRP A 430 19.06 -3.54 -1.31
CA TRP A 430 19.25 -4.56 -2.34
C TRP A 430 20.70 -4.57 -2.82
N TYR A 431 21.18 -5.71 -3.28
CA TYR A 431 22.45 -5.74 -3.98
C TYR A 431 22.28 -5.39 -5.45
N VAL A 432 23.31 -4.81 -6.03
CA VAL A 432 23.46 -4.61 -7.47
C VAL A 432 24.80 -5.22 -7.89
N LYS A 433 24.73 -6.17 -8.81
CA LYS A 433 25.87 -6.91 -9.37
C LYS A 433 25.96 -6.60 -10.85
N MET A 434 27.10 -6.08 -11.30
CA MET A 434 27.31 -5.65 -12.68
C MET A 434 28.55 -6.36 -13.25
N GLN A 435 28.50 -6.65 -14.54
CA GLN A 435 29.60 -7.19 -15.34
C GLN A 435 30.14 -6.11 -16.31
N SER A 436 31.11 -6.47 -17.14
CA SER A 436 31.70 -5.57 -18.15
C SER A 436 30.63 -4.85 -18.97
N GLY A 437 30.76 -3.54 -19.13
CA GLY A 437 29.74 -2.67 -19.73
C GLY A 437 28.55 -2.34 -18.83
N GLY A 438 28.54 -2.91 -17.60
CA GLY A 438 27.47 -2.72 -16.64
C GLY A 438 27.35 -1.27 -16.18
N HIS A 439 26.14 -0.78 -16.14
CA HIS A 439 25.84 0.54 -15.62
C HIS A 439 24.38 0.63 -15.17
N LEU A 440 24.09 1.67 -14.43
CA LEU A 440 22.74 2.03 -14.01
C LEU A 440 22.46 3.45 -14.53
N ASP A 441 21.37 3.61 -15.25
CA ASP A 441 20.94 4.92 -15.76
C ASP A 441 20.64 5.91 -14.63
N SER A 442 20.73 7.20 -14.96
CA SER A 442 20.49 8.27 -14.00
C SER A 442 19.03 8.24 -13.48
N HIS A 443 18.87 8.13 -12.18
CA HIS A 443 17.57 8.05 -11.50
C HIS A 443 17.64 8.60 -10.07
N ILE A 444 16.50 8.72 -9.41
CA ILE A 444 16.33 9.09 -8.00
C ILE A 444 15.64 7.97 -7.22
N HIS A 445 15.65 8.08 -5.89
CA HIS A 445 14.83 7.24 -5.02
C HIS A 445 13.71 8.08 -4.39
N GLU A 446 12.51 7.94 -4.92
CA GLU A 446 11.37 8.82 -4.62
C GLU A 446 10.89 8.71 -3.17
N GLU A 447 11.03 7.55 -2.54
CA GLU A 447 10.54 7.27 -1.19
C GLU A 447 11.61 7.35 -0.09
N GLY A 448 12.88 7.46 -0.47
CA GLY A 448 13.99 7.56 0.46
C GLY A 448 14.18 8.98 0.98
N TRP A 449 14.80 9.13 2.15
CA TRP A 449 15.29 10.42 2.67
C TRP A 449 16.77 10.59 2.42
N VAL A 450 17.52 9.58 2.84
CA VAL A 450 18.94 9.41 2.55
C VAL A 450 19.11 8.11 1.78
N SER A 451 19.71 8.19 0.63
CA SER A 451 20.13 7.04 -0.17
C SER A 451 21.63 6.83 -0.02
N GLY A 452 22.05 5.59 -0.22
CA GLY A 452 23.47 5.28 -0.24
C GLY A 452 23.78 3.93 -0.86
N SER A 453 25.07 3.75 -1.15
CA SER A 453 25.59 2.48 -1.65
C SER A 453 26.90 2.15 -0.96
N VAL A 454 27.02 0.91 -0.46
CA VAL A 454 28.27 0.34 0.08
C VAL A 454 28.86 -0.64 -0.92
N TYR A 455 30.16 -0.58 -1.14
CA TYR A 455 30.84 -1.29 -2.21
C TYR A 455 31.58 -2.53 -1.67
N LEU A 456 31.20 -3.70 -2.22
CA LEU A 456 31.74 -5.00 -1.80
C LEU A 456 32.77 -5.58 -2.81
N SER A 457 32.64 -5.21 -4.10
CA SER A 457 33.60 -5.55 -5.15
C SER A 457 33.69 -4.41 -6.14
N ILE A 458 34.90 -4.02 -6.48
CA ILE A 458 35.20 -2.97 -7.47
C ILE A 458 36.30 -3.48 -8.39
N PRO A 459 36.15 -3.37 -9.72
CA PRO A 459 37.18 -3.72 -10.67
C PRO A 459 38.50 -2.97 -10.41
N LYS A 460 39.61 -3.71 -10.39
CA LYS A 460 40.94 -3.15 -10.15
C LYS A 460 41.51 -2.50 -11.40
N GLU A 461 41.36 -3.18 -12.54
CA GLU A 461 41.81 -2.67 -13.82
C GLU A 461 40.69 -1.88 -14.50
N LYS A 462 40.74 -0.56 -14.40
CA LYS A 462 39.73 0.36 -14.96
C LYS A 462 40.37 1.67 -15.36
N LYS A 463 39.75 2.34 -16.35
CA LYS A 463 40.12 3.71 -16.72
C LYS A 463 39.61 4.70 -15.67
N GLU A 464 40.04 5.94 -15.76
CA GLU A 464 39.58 7.00 -14.87
C GLU A 464 38.05 7.11 -14.89
N ASN A 465 37.45 7.15 -13.73
CA ASN A 465 36.00 7.20 -13.45
C ASN A 465 35.16 5.98 -13.89
N GLU A 466 35.72 4.95 -14.53
CA GLU A 466 34.98 3.71 -14.81
C GLU A 466 34.52 3.04 -13.51
N GLY A 467 33.24 2.64 -13.44
CA GLY A 467 32.63 2.03 -12.25
C GLY A 467 32.37 3.02 -11.09
N ALA A 468 32.67 4.30 -11.27
CA ALA A 468 32.37 5.34 -10.29
C ALA A 468 30.86 5.58 -10.14
N ILE A 469 30.46 6.19 -9.03
CA ILE A 469 29.12 6.77 -8.87
C ILE A 469 29.17 8.25 -9.22
N GLU A 470 28.30 8.68 -10.10
CA GLU A 470 28.10 10.09 -10.42
C GLU A 470 26.76 10.55 -9.86
N LEU A 471 26.80 11.62 -9.10
CA LEU A 471 25.65 12.35 -8.56
C LEU A 471 25.42 13.59 -9.43
N SER A 472 24.16 13.91 -9.71
CA SER A 472 23.81 15.03 -10.60
C SER A 472 22.52 15.70 -10.15
N LEU A 473 22.34 16.97 -10.50
CA LEU A 473 21.06 17.65 -10.37
C LEU A 473 20.24 17.59 -11.67
N HIS A 474 20.67 16.76 -12.64
CA HIS A 474 19.95 16.45 -13.86
C HIS A 474 20.02 14.94 -14.15
N GLY A 475 18.92 14.36 -14.58
CA GLY A 475 18.83 12.95 -14.95
C GLY A 475 17.46 12.60 -15.50
N ASP A 476 17.20 11.32 -15.71
CA ASP A 476 15.92 10.76 -16.16
C ASP A 476 15.34 11.48 -17.39
N ASN A 477 16.21 11.97 -18.29
CA ASN A 477 15.82 12.72 -19.47
C ASN A 477 14.88 13.92 -19.19
N TYR A 478 15.06 14.61 -18.06
CA TYR A 478 14.33 15.83 -17.79
C TYR A 478 14.69 16.91 -18.84
N PRO A 479 13.74 17.73 -19.30
CA PRO A 479 14.01 18.75 -20.30
C PRO A 479 15.01 19.79 -19.79
N LYS A 480 16.02 20.12 -20.63
CA LYS A 480 17.06 21.10 -20.31
C LYS A 480 16.91 22.36 -21.16
N LYS A 481 17.11 23.53 -20.54
CA LYS A 481 17.28 24.82 -21.24
C LYS A 481 18.76 25.22 -21.37
N HIS A 482 19.67 24.53 -20.68
CA HIS A 482 21.13 24.67 -20.78
C HIS A 482 21.85 23.43 -20.24
N GLU A 483 23.16 23.33 -20.50
CA GLU A 483 24.00 22.19 -20.10
C GLU A 483 24.62 22.32 -18.69
N ASN A 484 24.47 23.44 -18.01
CA ASN A 484 25.17 23.76 -16.76
C ASN A 484 24.45 23.18 -15.53
N PHE A 485 24.30 21.86 -15.45
CA PHE A 485 23.82 21.19 -14.27
C PHE A 485 24.99 20.67 -13.44
N PRO A 486 25.04 20.96 -12.13
CA PRO A 486 26.12 20.48 -11.27
C PRO A 486 26.16 18.96 -11.20
N THR A 487 27.38 18.42 -11.22
CA THR A 487 27.66 16.98 -11.03
C THR A 487 28.77 16.78 -10.00
N LYS A 488 28.82 15.60 -9.40
CA LYS A 488 29.87 15.20 -8.47
C LYS A 488 30.15 13.71 -8.62
N THR A 489 31.37 13.34 -8.98
CA THR A 489 31.77 11.96 -9.20
C THR A 489 32.63 11.45 -8.05
N TYR A 490 32.37 10.25 -7.59
CA TYR A 490 33.15 9.55 -6.60
C TYR A 490 33.72 8.25 -7.15
N ASN A 491 35.06 8.19 -7.24
CA ASN A 491 35.77 6.94 -7.44
C ASN A 491 35.76 6.18 -6.11
N VAL A 492 35.24 4.97 -6.13
CA VAL A 492 34.99 4.17 -4.94
C VAL A 492 35.85 2.93 -4.92
N GLU A 493 36.15 2.46 -3.72
CA GLU A 493 36.90 1.24 -3.42
C GLU A 493 36.05 0.29 -2.58
N VAL A 494 36.51 -0.94 -2.42
CA VAL A 494 35.88 -1.90 -1.53
C VAL A 494 35.85 -1.34 -0.10
N GLY A 495 34.70 -1.45 0.57
CA GLY A 495 34.45 -0.92 1.90
C GLY A 495 34.09 0.57 1.95
N ASP A 496 34.05 1.25 0.81
CA ASP A 496 33.51 2.62 0.78
C ASP A 496 32.00 2.62 0.84
N VAL A 497 31.44 3.74 1.33
CA VAL A 497 30.02 4.05 1.29
C VAL A 497 29.81 5.50 0.84
N VAL A 498 28.89 5.71 -0.06
CA VAL A 498 28.50 7.06 -0.52
C VAL A 498 27.07 7.32 -0.05
N PHE A 499 26.86 8.44 0.66
CA PHE A 499 25.55 8.92 1.11
C PHE A 499 25.17 10.20 0.35
N PHE A 500 23.87 10.34 0.05
CA PHE A 500 23.34 11.53 -0.59
C PHE A 500 21.83 11.69 -0.30
N PRO A 501 21.25 12.90 -0.39
CA PRO A 501 19.81 13.08 -0.34
C PRO A 501 19.14 12.31 -1.46
N SER A 502 18.07 11.58 -1.18
CA SER A 502 17.39 10.72 -2.16
C SER A 502 16.81 11.46 -3.37
N SER A 503 16.66 12.80 -3.24
CA SER A 503 16.26 13.70 -4.33
C SER A 503 17.35 13.96 -5.39
N VAL A 504 18.58 13.45 -5.19
CA VAL A 504 19.71 13.64 -6.11
C VAL A 504 19.72 12.51 -7.14
N PHE A 505 19.79 12.88 -8.41
CA PHE A 505 20.04 11.92 -9.47
C PHE A 505 21.40 11.27 -9.31
N HIS A 506 21.44 9.97 -9.54
CA HIS A 506 22.68 9.21 -9.49
C HIS A 506 22.71 8.12 -10.55
N ARG A 507 23.93 7.80 -11.00
CA ARG A 507 24.18 6.71 -11.96
C ARG A 507 25.50 6.01 -11.68
N THR A 508 25.67 4.83 -12.25
CA THR A 508 26.97 4.16 -12.32
C THR A 508 27.59 4.44 -13.69
N ILE A 509 28.82 4.93 -13.72
CA ILE A 509 29.58 5.11 -14.97
C ILE A 509 29.96 3.71 -15.50
N PRO A 510 29.70 3.39 -16.79
CA PRO A 510 30.06 2.11 -17.37
C PRO A 510 31.55 1.78 -17.20
N PHE A 511 31.90 0.51 -17.09
CA PHE A 511 33.28 0.03 -16.97
C PHE A 511 33.55 -1.12 -17.91
N SER A 512 34.81 -1.28 -18.33
CA SER A 512 35.24 -2.22 -19.36
C SER A 512 35.95 -3.47 -18.79
N SER A 513 36.24 -3.52 -17.51
CA SER A 513 36.86 -4.67 -16.83
C SER A 513 35.97 -5.91 -16.84
N ASN A 514 36.58 -7.08 -16.90
CA ASN A 514 35.90 -8.38 -16.76
C ASN A 514 35.62 -8.75 -15.29
N GLU A 515 36.12 -7.97 -14.32
CA GLU A 515 35.81 -8.17 -12.90
C GLU A 515 34.44 -7.61 -12.56
N GLU A 516 33.75 -8.26 -11.62
CA GLU A 516 32.41 -7.83 -11.21
C GLU A 516 32.46 -6.61 -10.29
N ARG A 517 31.52 -5.70 -10.49
CA ARG A 517 31.21 -4.62 -9.55
C ARG A 517 29.99 -5.00 -8.73
N ILE A 518 30.15 -5.03 -7.41
CA ILE A 518 29.07 -5.40 -6.48
C ILE A 518 28.91 -4.33 -5.40
N CYS A 519 27.69 -3.84 -5.23
CA CYS A 519 27.34 -2.96 -4.11
C CYS A 519 26.02 -3.39 -3.47
N ILE A 520 25.79 -2.96 -2.22
CA ILE A 520 24.48 -2.96 -1.57
C ILE A 520 24.00 -1.52 -1.51
N ALA A 521 22.92 -1.23 -2.22
CA ALA A 521 22.22 0.02 -2.17
C ALA A 521 21.13 -0.02 -1.09
N PHE A 522 20.77 1.15 -0.55
CA PHE A 522 19.78 1.26 0.52
C PHE A 522 19.17 2.65 0.57
N ASP A 523 17.95 2.70 1.11
CA ASP A 523 17.23 3.92 1.44
C ASP A 523 16.82 3.93 2.91
N VAL A 524 16.88 5.13 3.50
CA VAL A 524 16.44 5.38 4.87
C VAL A 524 15.23 6.31 4.85
N LYS A 525 14.19 5.98 5.61
CA LYS A 525 13.01 6.84 5.77
C LYS A 525 13.27 8.02 6.70
N PRO A 526 12.53 9.15 6.52
CA PRO A 526 12.46 10.17 7.54
C PRO A 526 11.78 9.61 8.80
N GLU A 527 12.12 10.17 9.95
CA GLU A 527 11.34 9.92 11.16
C GLU A 527 9.99 10.61 11.00
N VAL A 528 8.92 9.84 11.05
CA VAL A 528 7.56 10.39 11.08
C VAL A 528 7.35 11.00 12.46
N VAL A 529 7.28 12.35 12.53
CA VAL A 529 7.00 13.10 13.75
C VAL A 529 5.51 13.21 13.97
#